data_79f8ec7ad47c75ae54bb9d589fc83453
#
_entry.id   79f8ec7ad47c75ae54bb9d589fc83453
#
_cell.length_a   1.000
_cell.length_b   1.000
_cell.length_c   1.000
_cell.angle_alpha   90.00
_cell.angle_beta   90.00
_cell.angle_gamma   90.00
#
_symmetry.space_group_name_H-M   'P 1'
#
loop_
_entity.id
_entity.type
_entity.pdbx_description
1 polymer ?
#
loop_
_entity_poly.entity_id
_entity_poly.type
_entity_poly.pdbx_seq_one_letter_code
_entity_poly.pdbx_strand_id
1 'polypeptide(L)'
;LHASLLPRWRGAAPIHRAIMAGDKETGVMVMKMEEGLDTGPVGLAERVAISENVTTGDLHDRLMLVGADLMGRALAALERGSLSFTPQAEDGVTYANKIDKSETRIDWSKSAREVHN
;
A
#
# COMPACT_ATOMS: atom_id res chain seq x y z
N LEU A 1 2.49 -9.14 4.65
CA LEU A 1 3.03 -8.02 3.89
C LEU A 1 1.91 -7.30 3.16
N HIS A 2 1.81 -5.98 3.34
CA HIS A 2 0.78 -5.16 2.71
C HIS A 2 1.41 -3.99 1.96
N ALA A 3 0.95 -3.74 0.75
CA ALA A 3 1.52 -2.76 -0.16
C ALA A 3 0.85 -1.38 -0.03
N SER A 4 0.83 -0.85 1.17
CA SER A 4 0.43 0.53 1.45
C SER A 4 1.03 1.00 2.77
N LEU A 5 0.89 2.30 3.04
CA LEU A 5 1.18 2.89 4.35
C LEU A 5 -0.10 2.88 5.18
N LEU A 6 -0.38 1.75 5.83
CA LEU A 6 -1.56 1.57 6.68
C LEU A 6 -1.65 2.65 7.78
N PRO A 7 -2.83 3.13 8.11
CA PRO A 7 -4.17 2.61 7.77
C PRO A 7 -4.73 3.05 6.41
N ARG A 8 -3.94 3.73 5.59
CA ARG A 8 -4.39 4.09 4.24
C ARG A 8 -4.37 2.85 3.34
N TRP A 9 -5.40 2.71 2.55
CA TRP A 9 -5.56 1.65 1.55
C TRP A 9 -5.57 0.22 2.11
N ARG A 10 -6.33 0.01 3.18
CA ARG A 10 -6.70 -1.35 3.59
C ARG A 10 -7.47 -2.04 2.47
N GLY A 11 -7.24 -3.30 2.22
CA GLY A 11 -8.01 -4.07 1.25
C GLY A 11 -7.22 -4.61 0.07
N ALA A 12 -7.92 -4.92 -1.02
CA ALA A 12 -7.43 -5.79 -2.09
C ALA A 12 -6.54 -5.11 -3.14
N ALA A 13 -6.69 -3.79 -3.38
CA ALA A 13 -6.03 -3.10 -4.49
C ALA A 13 -5.27 -1.83 -4.08
N PRO A 14 -4.38 -1.89 -3.07
CA PRO A 14 -3.73 -0.69 -2.54
C PRO A 14 -2.83 0.02 -3.57
N ILE A 15 -2.17 -0.73 -4.46
CA ILE A 15 -1.26 -0.15 -5.45
C ILE A 15 -2.03 0.66 -6.49
N HIS A 16 -3.09 0.08 -7.06
CA HIS A 16 -3.96 0.77 -8.02
C HIS A 16 -4.57 2.04 -7.41
N ARG A 17 -5.12 1.91 -6.19
CA ARG A 17 -5.82 3.03 -5.54
C ARG A 17 -4.89 4.19 -5.19
N ALA A 18 -3.66 3.91 -4.78
CA ALA A 18 -2.69 4.97 -4.51
C ALA A 18 -2.38 5.79 -5.77
N ILE A 19 -2.16 5.12 -6.91
CA ILE A 19 -1.93 5.82 -8.18
C ILE A 19 -3.17 6.59 -8.63
N MET A 20 -4.34 5.96 -8.60
CA MET A 20 -5.61 6.60 -8.99
C MET A 20 -5.92 7.85 -8.17
N ALA A 21 -5.59 7.83 -6.89
CA ALA A 21 -5.78 8.97 -6.00
C ALA A 21 -4.75 10.10 -6.19
N GLY A 22 -3.70 9.85 -6.97
CA GLY A 22 -2.62 10.81 -7.15
C GLY A 22 -1.68 10.92 -5.96
N ASP A 23 -1.60 9.89 -5.14
CA ASP A 23 -0.69 9.85 -3.98
C ASP A 23 0.76 10.02 -4.46
N LYS A 24 1.54 10.77 -3.70
CA LYS A 24 2.96 11.02 -4.02
C LYS A 24 3.90 10.00 -3.39
N GLU A 25 3.41 9.26 -2.41
CA GLU A 25 4.16 8.16 -1.79
C GLU A 25 3.21 7.04 -1.38
N THR A 26 3.76 5.87 -1.29
CA THR A 26 3.17 4.68 -0.71
C THR A 26 4.24 3.92 0.05
N GLY A 27 4.07 2.65 0.25
CA GLY A 27 5.08 1.82 0.89
C GLY A 27 4.66 0.39 1.01
N VAL A 28 5.45 -0.34 1.76
CA VAL A 28 5.14 -1.71 2.19
C VAL A 28 5.25 -1.80 3.69
N MET A 29 4.38 -2.57 4.29
CA MET A 29 4.36 -2.80 5.73
C MET A 29 4.24 -4.28 6.04
N VAL A 30 5.02 -4.73 7.01
CA VAL A 30 4.85 -6.04 7.64
C VAL A 30 3.96 -5.85 8.85
N MET A 31 2.83 -6.52 8.86
CA MET A 31 1.83 -6.39 9.92
C MET A 31 1.49 -7.74 10.51
N LYS A 32 1.01 -7.74 11.74
CA LYS A 32 0.45 -8.92 12.38
C LYS A 32 -1.00 -9.08 11.94
N MET A 33 -1.37 -10.25 11.46
CA MET A 33 -2.74 -10.48 11.01
C MET A 33 -3.71 -10.58 12.18
N GLU A 34 -4.88 -10.00 12.00
CA GLU A 34 -6.02 -10.05 12.90
C GLU A 34 -7.29 -10.38 12.11
N GLU A 35 -8.43 -10.50 12.79
CA GLU A 35 -9.71 -10.81 12.14
C GLU A 35 -10.17 -9.71 11.17
N GLY A 36 -9.90 -8.46 11.50
CA GLY A 36 -10.28 -7.33 10.65
C GLY A 36 -9.47 -7.26 9.35
N LEU A 37 -9.99 -6.57 8.36
CA LEU A 37 -9.32 -6.37 7.08
C LEU A 37 -8.14 -5.41 7.22
N ASP A 38 -6.94 -5.96 7.22
CA ASP A 38 -5.67 -5.21 7.30
C ASP A 38 -5.61 -4.24 8.48
N THR A 39 -6.13 -4.65 9.62
CA THR A 39 -6.26 -3.82 10.83
C THR A 39 -5.16 -4.04 11.85
N GLY A 40 -4.32 -5.06 11.68
CA GLY A 40 -3.33 -5.46 12.66
C GLY A 40 -2.19 -4.46 12.87
N PRO A 41 -1.47 -4.60 13.99
CA PRO A 41 -0.34 -3.72 14.28
C PRO A 41 0.82 -3.94 13.30
N VAL A 42 1.59 -2.89 13.07
CA VAL A 42 2.69 -2.86 12.09
C VAL A 42 4.03 -3.08 12.78
N GLY A 43 4.82 -3.99 12.23
CA GLY A 43 6.16 -4.30 12.72
C GLY A 43 7.25 -3.48 12.03
N LEU A 44 7.33 -3.56 10.71
CA LEU A 44 8.26 -2.78 9.89
C LEU A 44 7.54 -2.13 8.73
N ALA A 45 8.08 -1.00 8.29
CA ALA A 45 7.55 -0.26 7.15
C ALA A 45 8.67 0.33 6.32
N GLU A 46 8.46 0.46 5.02
CA GLU A 46 9.35 1.18 4.13
C GLU A 46 8.55 2.01 3.14
N ARG A 47 8.91 3.29 3.01
CA ARG A 47 8.25 4.25 2.13
C ARG A 47 8.84 4.19 0.73
N VAL A 48 7.98 4.38 -0.28
CA VAL A 48 8.35 4.41 -1.69
C VAL A 48 7.66 5.60 -2.35
N ALA A 49 8.43 6.43 -3.04
CA ALA A 49 7.88 7.56 -3.79
C ALA A 49 7.12 7.06 -5.04
N ILE A 50 6.01 7.70 -5.34
CA ILE A 50 5.25 7.48 -6.57
C ILE A 50 5.55 8.64 -7.52
N SER A 51 6.27 8.36 -8.61
CA SER A 51 6.55 9.37 -9.64
C SER A 51 5.31 9.63 -10.49
N GLU A 52 5.27 10.81 -11.14
CA GLU A 52 4.08 11.27 -11.87
C GLU A 52 3.62 10.35 -13.00
N ASN A 53 4.52 9.62 -13.61
CA ASN A 53 4.25 8.80 -14.79
C ASN A 53 4.41 7.31 -14.54
N VAL A 54 4.55 6.88 -13.29
CA VAL A 54 4.68 5.46 -12.96
C VAL A 54 3.36 4.74 -13.22
N THR A 55 3.44 3.57 -13.81
CA THR A 55 2.28 2.68 -13.98
C THR A 55 2.09 1.80 -12.76
N THR A 56 0.90 1.20 -12.63
CA THR A 56 0.65 0.21 -11.57
C THR A 56 1.63 -0.96 -11.65
N GLY A 57 1.95 -1.42 -12.86
CA GLY A 57 2.91 -2.50 -13.06
C GLY A 57 4.31 -2.15 -12.57
N ASP A 58 4.80 -0.96 -12.91
CA ASP A 58 6.11 -0.49 -12.47
C ASP A 58 6.18 -0.35 -10.94
N LEU A 59 5.15 0.22 -10.35
CA LEU A 59 5.08 0.39 -8.90
C LEU A 59 4.97 -0.95 -8.18
N HIS A 60 4.16 -1.87 -8.72
CA HIS A 60 4.04 -3.23 -8.21
C HIS A 60 5.41 -3.92 -8.15
N ASP A 61 6.16 -3.87 -9.25
CA ASP A 61 7.47 -4.54 -9.33
C ASP A 61 8.46 -3.96 -8.32
N ARG A 62 8.47 -2.64 -8.17
CA ARG A 62 9.30 -1.98 -7.16
C ARG A 62 8.90 -2.36 -5.74
N LEU A 63 7.61 -2.34 -5.43
CA LEU A 63 7.10 -2.71 -4.10
C LEU A 63 7.35 -4.18 -3.78
N MET A 64 7.33 -5.04 -4.80
CA MET A 64 7.65 -6.45 -4.66
C MET A 64 9.10 -6.65 -4.17
N LEU A 65 10.05 -5.96 -4.78
CA LEU A 65 11.47 -6.05 -4.38
C LEU A 65 11.71 -5.47 -2.99
N VAL A 66 11.16 -4.29 -2.72
CA VAL A 66 11.25 -3.65 -1.41
C VAL A 66 10.58 -4.50 -0.34
N GLY A 67 9.42 -5.06 -0.66
CA GLY A 67 8.65 -5.91 0.26
C GLY A 67 9.36 -7.22 0.58
N ALA A 68 9.98 -7.84 -0.39
CA ALA A 68 10.75 -9.08 -0.18
C ALA A 68 11.91 -8.86 0.80
N ASP A 69 12.66 -7.78 0.62
CA ASP A 69 13.74 -7.40 1.54
C ASP A 69 13.19 -7.07 2.94
N LEU A 70 12.13 -6.28 3.01
CA LEU A 70 11.50 -5.90 4.26
C LEU A 70 11.00 -7.12 5.04
N MET A 71 10.35 -8.08 4.37
CA MET A 71 9.85 -9.29 4.99
C MET A 71 10.99 -10.14 5.55
N GLY A 72 12.10 -10.28 4.83
CA GLY A 72 13.27 -10.99 5.31
C GLY A 72 13.84 -10.38 6.58
N ARG A 73 13.94 -9.05 6.63
CA ARG A 73 14.38 -8.33 7.83
C ARG A 73 13.40 -8.47 8.99
N ALA A 74 12.11 -8.43 8.71
CA ALA A 74 11.07 -8.60 9.74
C ALA A 74 11.09 -9.99 10.35
N LEU A 75 11.20 -11.03 9.54
CA LEU A 75 11.27 -12.40 10.02
C LEU A 75 12.54 -12.65 10.86
N ALA A 76 13.67 -12.11 10.44
CA ALA A 76 14.91 -12.18 11.21
C ALA A 76 14.77 -11.48 12.56
N ALA A 77 14.16 -10.30 12.59
CA ALA A 77 13.90 -9.56 13.82
C ALA A 77 12.91 -10.29 14.74
N LEU A 78 11.88 -10.90 14.17
CA LEU A 78 10.90 -11.68 14.91
C LEU A 78 11.55 -12.90 15.58
N GLU A 79 12.41 -13.61 14.86
CA GLU A 79 13.16 -14.77 15.38
C GLU A 79 14.06 -14.37 16.55
N ARG A 80 14.69 -13.21 16.49
CA ARG A 80 15.53 -12.69 17.60
C ARG A 80 14.73 -12.09 18.74
N GLY A 81 13.41 -11.98 18.62
CA GLY A 81 12.56 -11.30 19.61
C GLY A 81 12.73 -9.80 19.64
N SER A 82 13.27 -9.19 18.57
CA SER A 82 13.53 -7.76 18.49
C SER A 82 12.51 -6.97 17.64
N LEU A 83 11.50 -7.63 17.09
CA LEU A 83 10.45 -6.98 16.32
C LEU A 83 9.34 -6.47 17.24
N SER A 84 9.16 -5.15 17.27
CA SER A 84 8.07 -4.50 17.99
C SER A 84 6.93 -4.16 17.04
N PHE A 85 5.70 -4.35 17.49
CA PHE A 85 4.49 -4.02 16.73
C PHE A 85 3.83 -2.76 17.29
N THR A 86 3.48 -1.84 16.41
CA THR A 86 2.80 -0.59 16.76
C THR A 86 1.38 -0.63 16.18
N PRO A 87 0.35 -0.38 16.99
CA PRO A 87 -1.02 -0.27 16.46
C PRO A 87 -1.10 0.78 15.36
N GLN A 88 -1.96 0.54 14.38
CA GLN A 88 -2.23 1.53 13.35
C GLN A 88 -2.91 2.75 13.96
N ALA A 89 -2.68 3.93 13.37
CA ALA A 89 -3.39 5.15 13.75
C ALA A 89 -4.90 4.98 13.53
N GLU A 90 -5.71 5.62 14.35
CA GLU A 90 -7.16 5.63 14.18
C GLU A 90 -7.59 6.56 13.04
N ASP A 91 -6.79 7.60 12.78
CA ASP A 91 -6.99 8.55 11.69
C ASP A 91 -6.44 8.04 10.37
N GLY A 92 -7.00 8.50 9.27
CA GLY A 92 -6.48 8.23 7.92
C GLY A 92 -6.83 6.85 7.38
N VAL A 93 -7.78 6.15 7.99
CA VAL A 93 -8.26 4.86 7.49
C VAL A 93 -8.97 5.07 6.16
N THR A 94 -8.47 4.42 5.12
CA THR A 94 -9.11 4.35 3.80
C THR A 94 -9.06 2.92 3.28
N TYR A 95 -9.94 2.64 2.32
CA TYR A 95 -10.10 1.29 1.78
C TYR A 95 -9.79 1.24 0.30
N ALA A 96 -9.06 0.21 -0.10
CA ALA A 96 -8.69 -0.08 -1.47
C ALA A 96 -9.50 -1.29 -1.97
N ASN A 97 -10.75 -1.05 -2.29
CA ASN A 97 -11.62 -2.08 -2.82
C ASN A 97 -11.07 -2.60 -4.16
N LYS A 98 -11.32 -3.87 -4.43
CA LYS A 98 -10.99 -4.48 -5.72
C LYS A 98 -11.48 -3.58 -6.87
N ILE A 99 -10.64 -3.43 -7.89
CA ILE A 99 -11.01 -2.64 -9.07
C ILE A 99 -12.15 -3.31 -9.82
N ASP A 100 -13.24 -2.56 -10.00
CA ASP A 100 -14.36 -2.98 -10.83
C ASP A 100 -14.09 -2.56 -12.29
N LYS A 101 -14.42 -3.42 -13.22
CA LYS A 101 -14.26 -3.16 -14.65
C LYS A 101 -14.95 -1.86 -15.09
N SER A 102 -16.08 -1.51 -14.48
CA SER A 102 -16.79 -0.26 -14.74
C SER A 102 -15.96 1.00 -14.43
N GLU A 103 -15.03 0.91 -13.47
CA GLU A 103 -14.14 2.02 -13.09
C GLU A 103 -13.08 2.31 -14.14
N THR A 104 -12.84 1.40 -15.06
CA THR A 104 -11.82 1.58 -16.13
C THR A 104 -12.30 2.48 -17.26
N ARG A 105 -13.58 2.86 -17.26
CA ARG A 105 -14.12 3.81 -18.22
C ARG A 105 -13.58 5.21 -17.93
N ILE A 106 -12.99 5.83 -18.94
CA ILE A 106 -12.44 7.18 -18.82
C ILE A 106 -13.57 8.20 -18.67
N ASP A 107 -13.49 9.02 -17.64
CA ASP A 107 -14.38 10.16 -17.44
C ASP A 107 -13.71 11.42 -18.03
N TRP A 108 -14.10 11.77 -19.24
CA TRP A 108 -13.55 12.90 -19.98
C TRP A 108 -13.91 14.27 -19.40
N SER A 109 -14.78 14.33 -18.39
CA SER A 109 -15.10 15.57 -17.67
C SER A 109 -14.05 15.98 -16.66
N LYS A 110 -13.17 15.04 -16.28
CA LYS A 110 -12.09 15.27 -15.34
C LYS A 110 -10.89 15.95 -15.99
N SER A 111 -10.01 16.54 -15.17
CA SER A 111 -8.77 17.13 -15.64
C SER A 111 -7.85 16.07 -16.28
N ALA A 112 -6.94 16.52 -17.15
CA ALA A 112 -5.96 15.63 -17.77
C ALA A 112 -5.13 14.87 -16.72
N ARG A 113 -4.78 15.54 -15.63
CA ARG A 113 -4.03 14.93 -14.54
C ARG A 113 -4.82 13.80 -13.85
N GLU A 114 -6.08 14.05 -13.53
CA GLU A 114 -6.95 13.04 -12.90
C GLU A 114 -7.18 11.84 -13.82
N VAL A 115 -7.34 12.08 -15.12
CA VAL A 115 -7.48 11.01 -16.13
C VAL A 115 -6.18 10.21 -16.27
N HIS A 116 -5.03 10.89 -16.23
CA HIS A 116 -3.72 10.24 -16.30
C HIS A 116 -3.45 9.31 -15.12
N ASN A 117 -3.87 9.72 -13.94
CA ASN A 117 -3.74 8.90 -12.75
C ASN A 117 -4.62 7.63 -12.86
#